data_7cf961e724f363796d44d6c30a0cfb53
#
_entry.id   7cf961e724f363796d44d6c30a0cfb53
#
_cell.length_a   1.000
_cell.length_b   1.000
_cell.length_c   1.000
_cell.angle_alpha   90.00
_cell.angle_beta   90.00
_cell.angle_gamma   90.00
#
_symmetry.space_group_name_H-M   'P 1'
#
loop_
_entity.id
_entity.type
_entity.pdbx_description
1 polymer ?
#
loop_
_entity_poly.entity_id
_entity_poly.type
_entity_poly.pdbx_seq_one_letter_code
_entity_poly.pdbx_strand_id
1 'polypeptide(L)'
;MVELDFGGVKERVITRQEFTVEKARRLLKNEVVVSLGYGIQGRAQSLNMRDNGVKVIIGQEKTGFHAPYFDLAVEDGWVPGENLFSLKEAAKQGTIKMFLLTDAGQMEMWPVVKNTLKEGDAVYFSHGFSIIYRDQTGVVPPNNVDVILVAPKGSGTSVRRNFLDGSGINSSFAVNQNYTGKAEDRVKAMGIAIGSGYLFPTTFEKEVFSDLTGERGVLMGALAGIMEAQYNTLRAHGHSPSEAFNETVEELTQSLIRLVDENGMDWMYRNCSETARIGALRWRNRFRDGTTPLFESLYELVATGEETRIVLEKSKAKDYRQKLADELKEMGNSEMWRAGATVRSLRPKRQKQ
;
A
#
# COMPACT_ATOMS: atom_id res chain seq x y z
N MET A 1 6.38 22.75 6.99
CA MET A 1 6.32 21.50 7.79
C MET A 1 6.16 21.88 9.24
N VAL A 2 5.22 21.24 9.91
CA VAL A 2 4.95 21.40 11.36
C VAL A 2 5.82 20.40 12.11
N GLU A 3 6.40 20.83 13.23
CA GLU A 3 7.15 19.95 14.13
C GLU A 3 6.20 19.42 15.21
N LEU A 4 6.09 18.12 15.35
CA LEU A 4 5.25 17.43 16.33
C LEU A 4 6.08 16.43 17.13
N ASP A 5 5.64 16.12 18.35
CA ASP A 5 6.24 15.09 19.19
C ASP A 5 5.60 13.72 18.91
N PHE A 6 6.41 12.78 18.49
CA PHE A 6 6.04 11.38 18.26
C PHE A 6 6.69 10.49 19.32
N GLY A 7 6.09 10.45 20.50
CA GLY A 7 6.57 9.60 21.60
C GLY A 7 7.93 10.03 22.18
N GLY A 8 8.18 11.31 22.27
CA GLY A 8 9.45 11.89 22.77
C GLY A 8 10.46 12.23 21.69
N VAL A 9 10.16 11.93 20.43
CA VAL A 9 10.98 12.30 19.26
C VAL A 9 10.26 13.38 18.45
N LYS A 10 10.93 14.48 18.20
CA LYS A 10 10.38 15.56 17.37
C LYS A 10 10.60 15.26 15.90
N GLU A 11 9.49 15.21 15.16
CA GLU A 11 9.48 14.98 13.72
C GLU A 11 8.74 16.10 12.98
N ARG A 12 9.13 16.34 11.73
CA ARG A 12 8.51 17.35 10.88
C ARG A 12 7.59 16.69 9.87
N VAL A 13 6.32 17.05 9.90
CA VAL A 13 5.28 16.52 9.01
C VAL A 13 4.60 17.63 8.23
N ILE A 14 3.84 17.27 7.21
CA ILE A 14 3.03 18.18 6.41
C ILE A 14 1.56 17.83 6.63
N THR A 15 0.80 18.77 7.15
CA THR A 15 -0.64 18.65 7.34
C THR A 15 -1.41 19.29 6.17
N ARG A 16 -2.66 18.88 5.97
CA ARG A 16 -3.56 19.48 4.97
C ARG A 16 -3.86 20.96 5.23
N GLN A 17 -3.72 21.41 6.46
CA GLN A 17 -3.89 22.82 6.85
C GLN A 17 -2.70 23.67 6.36
N GLU A 18 -1.49 23.15 6.48
CA GLU A 18 -0.27 23.83 6.04
C GLU A 18 -0.09 23.77 4.52
N PHE A 19 -0.41 22.65 3.93
CA PHE A 19 -0.29 22.43 2.49
C PHE A 19 -1.64 22.02 1.91
N THR A 20 -2.40 23.01 1.46
CA THR A 20 -3.79 22.80 1.01
C THR A 20 -3.86 22.17 -0.39
N VAL A 21 -5.03 21.62 -0.74
CA VAL A 21 -5.32 21.11 -2.09
C VAL A 21 -5.18 22.20 -3.14
N GLU A 22 -5.56 23.45 -2.83
CA GLU A 22 -5.40 24.60 -3.73
C GLU A 22 -3.93 24.89 -4.03
N LYS A 23 -3.06 24.77 -3.01
CA LYS A 23 -1.60 24.92 -3.20
C LYS A 23 -1.06 23.78 -4.08
N ALA A 24 -1.51 22.55 -3.84
CA ALA A 24 -1.14 21.40 -4.66
C ALA A 24 -1.55 21.61 -6.13
N ARG A 25 -2.80 22.01 -6.37
CA ARG A 25 -3.29 22.33 -7.72
C ARG A 25 -2.47 23.41 -8.43
N ARG A 26 -2.09 24.46 -7.72
CA ARG A 26 -1.25 25.53 -8.31
C ARG A 26 0.12 25.02 -8.73
N LEU A 27 0.76 24.20 -7.91
CA LEU A 27 2.06 23.61 -8.21
C LEU A 27 1.99 22.62 -9.39
N LEU A 28 0.92 21.86 -9.48
CA LEU A 28 0.69 20.88 -10.55
C LEU A 28 -0.01 21.44 -11.79
N LYS A 29 -0.33 22.76 -11.83
CA LYS A 29 -1.12 23.37 -12.90
C LYS A 29 -0.56 23.13 -14.31
N ASN A 30 0.75 23.17 -14.44
CA ASN A 30 1.47 23.01 -15.70
C ASN A 30 1.99 21.59 -15.91
N GLU A 31 1.70 20.67 -14.98
CA GLU A 31 2.09 19.27 -15.07
C GLU A 31 0.97 18.47 -15.73
N VAL A 32 1.34 17.43 -16.43
CA VAL A 32 0.44 16.37 -16.88
C VAL A 32 0.82 15.11 -16.10
N VAL A 33 -0.02 14.73 -15.18
CA VAL A 33 0.19 13.52 -14.39
C VAL A 33 -0.31 12.32 -15.16
N VAL A 34 0.55 11.31 -15.32
CA VAL A 34 0.19 10.05 -15.99
C VAL A 34 0.26 8.91 -15.01
N SER A 35 -0.83 8.21 -14.79
CA SER A 35 -0.81 6.93 -14.08
C SER A 35 -0.53 5.80 -15.07
N LEU A 36 0.65 5.21 -14.98
CA LEU A 36 1.03 4.01 -15.72
C LEU A 36 0.64 2.79 -14.89
N GLY A 37 -0.49 2.18 -15.27
CA GLY A 37 -1.17 1.13 -14.53
C GLY A 37 -2.43 1.62 -13.81
N TYR A 38 -3.54 0.88 -13.97
CA TYR A 38 -4.82 1.14 -13.32
C TYR A 38 -5.19 0.02 -12.32
N GLY A 39 -4.17 -0.53 -11.65
CA GLY A 39 -4.32 -1.46 -10.55
C GLY A 39 -4.86 -0.77 -9.29
N ILE A 40 -4.79 -1.43 -8.14
CA ILE A 40 -5.42 -0.99 -6.90
C ILE A 40 -4.95 0.42 -6.48
N GLN A 41 -3.64 0.70 -6.51
CA GLN A 41 -3.10 2.03 -6.20
C GLN A 41 -3.31 3.02 -7.35
N GLY A 42 -3.08 2.63 -8.59
CA GLY A 42 -3.26 3.49 -9.76
C GLY A 42 -4.68 4.03 -9.87
N ARG A 43 -5.69 3.16 -9.69
CA ARG A 43 -7.10 3.54 -9.64
C ARG A 43 -7.39 4.55 -8.53
N ALA A 44 -7.03 4.20 -7.30
CA ALA A 44 -7.36 5.03 -6.14
C ALA A 44 -6.73 6.41 -6.21
N GLN A 45 -5.42 6.48 -6.47
CA GLN A 45 -4.69 7.73 -6.54
C GLN A 45 -5.15 8.61 -7.70
N SER A 46 -5.40 8.03 -8.89
CA SER A 46 -5.86 8.77 -10.06
C SER A 46 -7.25 9.37 -9.87
N LEU A 47 -8.18 8.59 -9.28
CA LEU A 47 -9.52 9.08 -8.96
C LEU A 47 -9.48 10.22 -7.95
N ASN A 48 -8.68 10.08 -6.88
CA ASN A 48 -8.54 11.11 -5.85
C ASN A 48 -7.94 12.40 -6.44
N MET A 49 -6.92 12.28 -7.30
CA MET A 49 -6.33 13.44 -7.97
C MET A 49 -7.31 14.11 -8.91
N ARG A 50 -8.08 13.35 -9.68
CA ARG A 50 -9.14 13.89 -10.57
C ARG A 50 -10.17 14.66 -9.76
N ASP A 51 -10.66 14.08 -8.66
CA ASP A 51 -11.66 14.72 -7.79
C ASP A 51 -11.08 15.98 -7.10
N ASN A 52 -9.77 16.02 -6.87
CA ASN A 52 -9.05 17.20 -6.41
C ASN A 52 -8.71 18.20 -7.54
N GLY A 53 -9.17 17.99 -8.77
CA GLY A 53 -9.01 18.92 -9.90
C GLY A 53 -7.60 18.94 -10.50
N VAL A 54 -6.83 17.87 -10.35
CA VAL A 54 -5.53 17.68 -11.02
C VAL A 54 -5.75 17.01 -12.37
N LYS A 55 -5.06 17.48 -13.42
CA LYS A 55 -5.10 16.85 -14.74
C LYS A 55 -4.35 15.52 -14.71
N VAL A 56 -5.11 14.43 -14.88
CA VAL A 56 -4.57 13.05 -14.90
C VAL A 56 -4.96 12.38 -16.21
N ILE A 57 -4.06 11.59 -16.76
CA ILE A 57 -4.32 10.63 -17.82
C ILE A 57 -3.89 9.24 -17.38
N ILE A 58 -4.55 8.22 -17.93
CA ILE A 58 -4.31 6.82 -17.58
C ILE A 58 -3.62 6.11 -18.74
N GLY A 59 -2.57 5.39 -18.43
CA GLY A 59 -1.96 4.39 -19.29
C GLY A 59 -2.32 2.99 -18.83
N GLN A 60 -3.10 2.26 -19.64
CA GLN A 60 -3.51 0.89 -19.34
C GLN A 60 -3.70 0.10 -20.63
N GLU A 61 -3.20 -1.14 -20.67
CA GLU A 61 -3.38 -2.00 -21.84
C GLU A 61 -4.82 -2.53 -21.92
N LYS A 62 -5.37 -2.51 -23.14
CA LYS A 62 -6.73 -2.95 -23.44
C LYS A 62 -6.86 -4.46 -23.62
N THR A 63 -5.76 -5.16 -23.82
CA THR A 63 -5.74 -6.57 -24.21
C THR A 63 -4.97 -7.44 -23.22
N GLY A 64 -5.16 -8.75 -23.32
CA GLY A 64 -4.47 -9.73 -22.49
C GLY A 64 -4.97 -9.74 -21.05
N PHE A 65 -4.11 -10.14 -20.15
CA PHE A 65 -4.42 -10.26 -18.71
C PHE A 65 -4.87 -8.93 -18.08
N HIS A 66 -4.47 -7.81 -18.64
CA HIS A 66 -4.73 -6.47 -18.10
C HIS A 66 -6.03 -5.84 -18.63
N ALA A 67 -6.75 -6.49 -19.55
CA ALA A 67 -8.01 -6.00 -20.11
C ALA A 67 -9.05 -5.59 -19.05
N PRO A 68 -9.28 -6.38 -17.96
CA PRO A 68 -10.25 -5.99 -16.93
C PRO A 68 -9.96 -4.64 -16.26
N TYR A 69 -8.69 -4.25 -16.14
CA TYR A 69 -8.33 -2.93 -15.59
C TYR A 69 -8.61 -1.78 -16.55
N PHE A 70 -8.54 -2.04 -17.86
CA PHE A 70 -8.93 -1.06 -18.87
C PHE A 70 -10.45 -0.84 -18.84
N ASP A 71 -11.23 -1.91 -18.79
CA ASP A 71 -12.69 -1.83 -18.70
C ASP A 71 -13.13 -1.12 -17.42
N LEU A 72 -12.47 -1.42 -16.29
CA LEU A 72 -12.70 -0.73 -15.03
C LEU A 72 -12.37 0.78 -15.12
N ALA A 73 -11.34 1.16 -15.86
CA ALA A 73 -11.05 2.57 -16.09
C ALA A 73 -12.17 3.26 -16.89
N VAL A 74 -12.72 2.59 -17.90
CA VAL A 74 -13.88 3.11 -18.65
C VAL A 74 -15.10 3.24 -17.73
N GLU A 75 -15.39 2.26 -16.89
CA GLU A 75 -16.48 2.32 -15.90
C GLU A 75 -16.32 3.49 -14.92
N ASP A 76 -15.10 3.82 -14.53
CA ASP A 76 -14.77 4.96 -13.67
C ASP A 76 -14.80 6.32 -14.41
N GLY A 77 -15.18 6.31 -15.70
CA GLY A 77 -15.38 7.51 -16.53
C GLY A 77 -14.11 8.05 -17.21
N TRP A 78 -13.07 7.23 -17.35
CA TRP A 78 -11.94 7.57 -18.22
C TRP A 78 -12.29 7.26 -19.68
N VAL A 79 -11.96 8.19 -20.59
CA VAL A 79 -12.40 8.14 -21.99
C VAL A 79 -11.26 7.72 -22.91
N PRO A 80 -11.37 6.57 -23.61
CA PRO A 80 -10.37 6.13 -24.58
C PRO A 80 -10.08 7.19 -25.66
N GLY A 81 -8.80 7.49 -25.86
CA GLY A 81 -8.35 8.49 -26.82
C GLY A 81 -8.34 9.94 -26.30
N GLU A 82 -8.92 10.21 -25.11
CA GLU A 82 -8.91 11.54 -24.49
C GLU A 82 -8.02 11.58 -23.24
N ASN A 83 -8.27 10.67 -22.30
CA ASN A 83 -7.53 10.56 -21.04
C ASN A 83 -7.26 9.12 -20.60
N LEU A 84 -7.53 8.14 -21.47
CA LEU A 84 -7.19 6.74 -21.33
C LEU A 84 -6.52 6.25 -22.61
N PHE A 85 -5.28 5.78 -22.48
CA PHE A 85 -4.40 5.39 -23.60
C PHE A 85 -3.70 4.05 -23.28
N SER A 86 -2.98 3.50 -24.26
CA SER A 86 -1.98 2.45 -23.96
C SER A 86 -0.88 3.00 -23.05
N LEU A 87 -0.16 2.12 -22.36
CA LEU A 87 0.96 2.52 -21.49
C LEU A 87 1.99 3.39 -22.21
N LYS A 88 2.35 2.99 -23.43
CA LYS A 88 3.34 3.71 -24.25
C LYS A 88 2.86 5.09 -24.70
N GLU A 89 1.60 5.20 -25.11
CA GLU A 89 1.02 6.48 -25.57
C GLU A 89 0.84 7.45 -24.41
N ALA A 90 0.36 6.96 -23.28
CA ALA A 90 0.22 7.74 -22.06
C ALA A 90 1.58 8.26 -21.57
N ALA A 91 2.59 7.38 -21.51
CA ALA A 91 3.93 7.75 -21.02
C ALA A 91 4.57 8.90 -21.81
N LYS A 92 4.27 9.04 -23.11
CA LYS A 92 4.77 10.15 -23.94
C LYS A 92 4.18 11.52 -23.59
N GLN A 93 3.01 11.55 -22.97
CA GLN A 93 2.27 12.78 -22.70
C GLN A 93 2.57 13.36 -21.32
N GLY A 94 2.98 12.53 -20.36
CA GLY A 94 3.16 12.94 -18.98
C GLY A 94 4.46 13.68 -18.71
N THR A 95 4.40 14.68 -17.83
CA THR A 95 5.55 15.33 -17.21
C THR A 95 5.86 14.72 -15.83
N ILE A 96 4.84 14.17 -15.15
CA ILE A 96 5.00 13.34 -13.96
C ILE A 96 4.44 11.96 -14.28
N LYS A 97 5.29 10.95 -14.33
CA LYS A 97 4.92 9.58 -14.67
C LYS A 97 4.84 8.75 -13.39
N MET A 98 3.61 8.47 -12.94
CA MET A 98 3.33 7.58 -11.81
C MET A 98 3.50 6.14 -12.27
N PHE A 99 4.61 5.51 -11.88
CA PHE A 99 4.95 4.17 -12.32
C PHE A 99 4.34 3.14 -11.36
N LEU A 100 3.02 2.91 -11.50
CA LEU A 100 2.17 2.14 -10.59
C LEU A 100 1.82 0.73 -11.12
N LEU A 101 2.72 0.16 -11.90
CA LEU A 101 2.71 -1.25 -12.29
C LEU A 101 3.23 -2.12 -11.13
N THR A 102 2.97 -3.42 -11.20
CA THR A 102 3.65 -4.39 -10.32
C THR A 102 5.17 -4.34 -10.56
N ASP A 103 5.98 -4.78 -9.60
CA ASP A 103 7.45 -4.74 -9.75
C ASP A 103 7.92 -5.44 -11.01
N ALA A 104 7.38 -6.63 -11.32
CA ALA A 104 7.65 -7.31 -12.59
C ALA A 104 7.20 -6.49 -13.81
N GLY A 105 6.04 -5.85 -13.73
CA GLY A 105 5.54 -4.94 -14.77
C GLY A 105 6.40 -3.68 -14.93
N GLN A 106 6.96 -3.17 -13.84
CA GLN A 106 7.91 -2.06 -13.88
C GLN A 106 9.19 -2.47 -14.62
N MET A 107 9.75 -3.64 -14.30
CA MET A 107 10.93 -4.16 -14.99
C MET A 107 10.68 -4.33 -16.49
N GLU A 108 9.56 -4.94 -16.88
CA GLU A 108 9.18 -5.18 -18.26
C GLU A 108 8.99 -3.88 -19.06
N MET A 109 8.27 -2.92 -18.46
CA MET A 109 7.90 -1.67 -19.12
C MET A 109 8.97 -0.57 -19.00
N TRP A 110 9.98 -0.74 -18.14
CA TRP A 110 10.98 0.28 -17.93
C TRP A 110 11.68 0.77 -19.20
N PRO A 111 12.14 -0.11 -20.13
CA PRO A 111 12.76 0.35 -21.38
C PRO A 111 11.82 1.27 -22.21
N VAL A 112 10.53 0.98 -22.21
CA VAL A 112 9.53 1.78 -22.93
C VAL A 112 9.35 3.13 -22.25
N VAL A 113 9.16 3.14 -20.93
CA VAL A 113 8.95 4.36 -20.14
C VAL A 113 10.19 5.24 -20.17
N LYS A 114 11.38 4.67 -19.95
CA LYS A 114 12.67 5.37 -20.02
C LYS A 114 12.84 6.16 -21.31
N ASN A 115 12.48 5.56 -22.46
CA ASN A 115 12.59 6.20 -23.77
C ASN A 115 11.57 7.33 -24.00
N THR A 116 10.60 7.51 -23.12
CA THR A 116 9.64 8.63 -23.17
C THR A 116 9.98 9.77 -22.22
N LEU A 117 10.98 9.58 -21.37
CA LEU A 117 11.41 10.60 -20.40
C LEU A 117 12.09 11.75 -21.14
N LYS A 118 11.67 12.96 -20.80
CA LYS A 118 12.27 14.22 -21.26
C LYS A 118 13.01 14.87 -20.10
N GLU A 119 13.92 15.74 -20.42
CA GLU A 119 14.61 16.56 -19.43
C GLU A 119 13.60 17.33 -18.56
N GLY A 120 13.78 17.21 -17.24
CA GLY A 120 12.92 17.87 -16.26
C GLY A 120 11.62 17.11 -15.94
N ASP A 121 11.32 15.98 -16.58
CA ASP A 121 10.22 15.11 -16.16
C ASP A 121 10.44 14.55 -14.75
N ALA A 122 9.40 14.01 -14.16
CA ALA A 122 9.49 13.27 -12.91
C ALA A 122 8.99 11.83 -13.06
N VAL A 123 9.69 10.88 -12.46
CA VAL A 123 9.22 9.51 -12.25
C VAL A 123 8.77 9.38 -10.80
N TYR A 124 7.53 9.02 -10.62
CA TYR A 124 6.89 8.89 -9.33
C TYR A 124 6.66 7.41 -9.00
N PHE A 125 6.94 7.03 -7.78
CA PHE A 125 6.71 5.70 -7.22
C PHE A 125 5.81 5.78 -5.99
N SER A 126 5.03 4.72 -5.73
CA SER A 126 4.30 4.54 -4.47
C SER A 126 4.94 3.48 -3.57
N HIS A 127 6.01 2.85 -4.04
CA HIS A 127 6.88 1.93 -3.33
C HIS A 127 8.26 1.99 -3.98
N GLY A 128 9.31 2.08 -3.18
CA GLY A 128 10.65 2.32 -3.67
C GLY A 128 11.41 1.09 -4.19
N PHE A 129 10.78 -0.09 -4.23
CA PHE A 129 11.37 -1.39 -4.55
C PHE A 129 12.29 -1.36 -5.77
N SER A 130 11.77 -0.95 -6.92
CA SER A 130 12.52 -0.96 -8.18
C SER A 130 13.77 -0.08 -8.16
N ILE A 131 13.77 0.99 -7.38
CA ILE A 131 14.89 1.93 -7.28
C ILE A 131 15.97 1.42 -6.32
N ILE A 132 15.55 0.86 -5.18
CA ILE A 132 16.49 0.36 -4.16
C ILE A 132 17.19 -0.91 -4.62
N TYR A 133 16.46 -1.81 -5.25
CA TYR A 133 17.02 -3.06 -5.79
C TYR A 133 17.33 -2.97 -7.30
N ARG A 134 17.74 -1.79 -7.77
CA ARG A 134 18.00 -1.50 -9.18
C ARG A 134 18.95 -2.47 -9.87
N ASP A 135 19.89 -3.05 -9.12
CA ASP A 135 20.82 -4.05 -9.64
C ASP A 135 20.12 -5.38 -10.01
N GLN A 136 18.98 -5.66 -9.40
CA GLN A 136 18.12 -6.82 -9.69
C GLN A 136 16.98 -6.47 -10.66
N THR A 137 16.47 -5.25 -10.62
CA THR A 137 15.29 -4.81 -11.39
C THR A 137 15.65 -4.16 -12.72
N GLY A 138 16.82 -3.58 -12.84
CA GLY A 138 17.25 -2.81 -14.01
C GLY A 138 16.57 -1.44 -14.17
N VAL A 139 15.78 -1.00 -13.18
CA VAL A 139 15.09 0.30 -13.21
C VAL A 139 16.03 1.40 -12.76
N VAL A 140 16.71 2.02 -13.71
CA VAL A 140 17.68 3.11 -13.48
C VAL A 140 17.23 4.35 -14.24
N PRO A 141 16.63 5.35 -13.52
CA PRO A 141 16.26 6.63 -14.12
C PRO A 141 17.47 7.41 -14.63
N PRO A 142 17.34 8.16 -15.73
CA PRO A 142 18.40 9.03 -16.20
C PRO A 142 18.61 10.21 -15.25
N ASN A 143 19.81 10.79 -15.27
CA ASN A 143 20.18 11.87 -14.32
C ASN A 143 19.47 13.21 -14.55
N ASN A 144 18.78 13.38 -15.68
CA ASN A 144 18.10 14.61 -16.08
C ASN A 144 16.59 14.62 -15.76
N VAL A 145 16.14 13.80 -14.81
CA VAL A 145 14.75 13.76 -14.33
C VAL A 145 14.69 13.83 -12.80
N ASP A 146 13.54 14.17 -12.25
CA ASP A 146 13.27 13.97 -10.82
C ASP A 146 12.84 12.54 -10.54
N VAL A 147 13.19 12.00 -9.36
CA VAL A 147 12.71 10.69 -8.88
C VAL A 147 12.11 10.89 -7.50
N ILE A 148 10.81 10.70 -7.41
CA ILE A 148 10.02 11.02 -6.22
C ILE A 148 9.14 9.83 -5.79
N LEU A 149 8.80 9.80 -4.51
CA LEU A 149 7.98 8.76 -3.91
C LEU A 149 6.91 9.37 -3.00
N VAL A 150 5.68 8.89 -3.14
CA VAL A 150 4.64 9.02 -2.11
C VAL A 150 4.04 7.64 -1.89
N ALA A 151 4.22 7.10 -0.69
CA ALA A 151 3.75 5.77 -0.31
C ALA A 151 2.60 5.87 0.72
N PRO A 152 1.33 5.76 0.28
CA PRO A 152 0.21 5.68 1.20
C PRO A 152 0.30 4.43 2.08
N LYS A 153 0.13 4.59 3.39
CA LYS A 153 0.17 3.49 4.35
C LYS A 153 -1.18 2.80 4.47
N GLY A 154 -1.60 2.21 3.34
CA GLY A 154 -2.86 1.47 3.20
C GLY A 154 -3.09 0.95 1.78
N SER A 155 -3.95 -0.07 1.67
CA SER A 155 -4.35 -0.59 0.36
C SER A 155 -5.06 0.49 -0.47
N GLY A 156 -4.99 0.40 -1.81
CA GLY A 156 -5.67 1.36 -2.67
C GLY A 156 -7.17 1.47 -2.42
N THR A 157 -7.84 0.37 -2.03
CA THR A 157 -9.25 0.40 -1.62
C THR A 157 -9.46 1.33 -0.41
N SER A 158 -8.58 1.26 0.59
CA SER A 158 -8.62 2.15 1.76
C SER A 158 -8.22 3.58 1.41
N VAL A 159 -7.24 3.77 0.52
CA VAL A 159 -6.86 5.11 0.01
C VAL A 159 -8.07 5.82 -0.61
N ARG A 160 -8.86 5.12 -1.44
CA ARG A 160 -10.07 5.70 -2.04
C ARG A 160 -11.17 5.93 -1.01
N ARG A 161 -11.48 4.94 -0.17
CA ARG A 161 -12.53 5.03 0.84
C ARG A 161 -12.29 6.18 1.81
N ASN A 162 -11.09 6.26 2.36
CA ASN A 162 -10.74 7.29 3.34
C ASN A 162 -10.58 8.69 2.72
N PHE A 163 -10.34 8.77 1.42
CA PHE A 163 -10.46 10.03 0.69
C PHE A 163 -11.91 10.51 0.64
N LEU A 164 -12.85 9.61 0.33
CA LEU A 164 -14.27 9.94 0.19
C LEU A 164 -14.93 10.30 1.53
N ASP A 165 -14.49 9.71 2.63
CA ASP A 165 -14.98 10.06 3.99
C ASP A 165 -14.24 11.26 4.62
N GLY A 166 -13.21 11.78 3.94
CA GLY A 166 -12.47 12.95 4.36
C GLY A 166 -11.30 12.67 5.33
N SER A 167 -11.12 11.45 5.84
CA SER A 167 -10.03 11.10 6.77
C SER A 167 -8.66 11.06 6.07
N GLY A 168 -8.59 10.43 4.91
CA GLY A 168 -7.36 10.20 4.16
C GLY A 168 -6.46 9.14 4.80
N ILE A 169 -5.55 8.57 4.00
CA ILE A 169 -4.51 7.66 4.46
C ILE A 169 -3.20 8.44 4.62
N ASN A 170 -2.51 8.27 5.75
CA ASN A 170 -1.20 8.88 5.96
C ASN A 170 -0.20 8.32 4.94
N SER A 171 0.69 9.18 4.43
CA SER A 171 1.65 8.76 3.43
C SER A 171 3.06 9.23 3.78
N SER A 172 4.04 8.37 3.55
CA SER A 172 5.43 8.81 3.53
C SER A 172 5.76 9.44 2.18
N PHE A 173 6.74 10.36 2.16
CA PHE A 173 7.26 10.92 0.93
C PHE A 173 8.79 11.00 0.93
N ALA A 174 9.37 10.85 -0.25
CA ALA A 174 10.83 10.94 -0.41
C ALA A 174 11.21 11.50 -1.79
N VAL A 175 12.39 12.09 -1.86
CA VAL A 175 13.06 12.49 -3.10
C VAL A 175 14.35 11.70 -3.22
N ASN A 176 14.49 10.89 -4.26
CA ASN A 176 15.72 10.18 -4.56
C ASN A 176 16.63 10.99 -5.48
N GLN A 177 16.04 11.74 -6.42
CA GLN A 177 16.77 12.59 -7.36
C GLN A 177 16.01 13.90 -7.59
N ASN A 178 16.70 15.01 -7.49
CA ASN A 178 16.16 16.36 -7.64
C ASN A 178 16.95 17.11 -8.72
N TYR A 179 16.68 16.81 -9.98
CA TYR A 179 17.34 17.45 -11.11
C TYR A 179 16.83 18.88 -11.33
N THR A 180 15.50 19.04 -11.22
CA THR A 180 14.86 20.34 -11.53
C THR A 180 14.96 21.36 -10.41
N GLY A 181 15.36 20.96 -9.20
CA GLY A 181 15.23 21.75 -7.97
C GLY A 181 13.79 21.84 -7.44
N LYS A 182 12.81 21.21 -8.11
CA LYS A 182 11.38 21.27 -7.76
C LYS A 182 10.81 19.93 -7.24
N ALA A 183 11.64 18.89 -7.15
CA ALA A 183 11.19 17.56 -6.77
C ALA A 183 10.46 17.53 -5.43
N GLU A 184 10.93 18.34 -4.46
CA GLU A 184 10.30 18.41 -3.14
C GLU A 184 8.91 19.06 -3.18
N ASP A 185 8.71 20.09 -3.97
CA ASP A 185 7.40 20.70 -4.16
C ASP A 185 6.45 19.77 -4.93
N ARG A 186 6.97 19.08 -5.96
CA ARG A 186 6.23 18.07 -6.73
C ARG A 186 5.72 16.94 -5.83
N VAL A 187 6.62 16.34 -5.03
CA VAL A 187 6.24 15.19 -4.19
C VAL A 187 5.22 15.57 -3.11
N LYS A 188 5.36 16.75 -2.50
CA LYS A 188 4.38 17.26 -1.53
C LYS A 188 3.03 17.52 -2.18
N ALA A 189 3.03 18.15 -3.36
CA ALA A 189 1.81 18.42 -4.11
C ALA A 189 1.11 17.12 -4.54
N MET A 190 1.87 16.12 -5.00
CA MET A 190 1.35 14.80 -5.34
C MET A 190 0.73 14.12 -4.12
N GLY A 191 1.42 14.13 -2.98
CA GLY A 191 0.92 13.51 -1.74
C GLY A 191 -0.39 14.11 -1.25
N ILE A 192 -0.56 15.42 -1.33
CA ILE A 192 -1.83 16.08 -0.99
C ILE A 192 -2.89 15.82 -2.07
N ALA A 193 -2.51 15.82 -3.35
CA ALA A 193 -3.44 15.60 -4.44
C ALA A 193 -4.06 14.20 -4.43
N ILE A 194 -3.33 13.16 -4.00
CA ILE A 194 -3.89 11.81 -3.82
C ILE A 194 -4.75 11.68 -2.56
N GLY A 195 -4.86 12.73 -1.73
CA GLY A 195 -5.75 12.77 -0.58
C GLY A 195 -5.13 12.20 0.71
N SER A 196 -3.83 12.29 0.90
CA SER A 196 -3.18 11.84 2.14
C SER A 196 -3.72 12.56 3.37
N GLY A 197 -3.82 11.86 4.51
CA GLY A 197 -4.20 12.41 5.80
C GLY A 197 -3.17 13.44 6.29
N TYR A 198 -1.90 13.02 6.39
CA TYR A 198 -0.73 13.86 6.51
C TYR A 198 0.44 13.21 5.77
N LEU A 199 1.50 13.98 5.53
CA LEU A 199 2.72 13.48 4.89
C LEU A 199 3.89 13.54 5.88
N PHE A 200 4.68 12.48 5.93
CA PHE A 200 5.91 12.42 6.72
C PHE A 200 7.11 12.07 5.84
N PRO A 201 8.26 12.73 6.06
CA PRO A 201 9.45 12.51 5.24
C PRO A 201 10.09 11.15 5.53
N THR A 202 10.64 10.54 4.49
CA THR A 202 11.43 9.31 4.58
C THR A 202 12.52 9.31 3.50
N THR A 203 13.22 8.18 3.34
CA THR A 203 14.05 7.88 2.17
C THR A 203 13.46 6.70 1.41
N PHE A 204 13.83 6.52 0.15
CA PHE A 204 13.42 5.33 -0.62
C PHE A 204 13.82 4.03 0.10
N GLU A 205 15.02 3.97 0.65
CA GLU A 205 15.53 2.80 1.37
C GLU A 205 14.69 2.49 2.63
N LYS A 206 14.47 3.49 3.49
CA LYS A 206 13.69 3.31 4.71
C LYS A 206 12.25 2.94 4.41
N GLU A 207 11.67 3.53 3.36
CA GLU A 207 10.32 3.18 2.94
C GLU A 207 10.23 1.72 2.53
N VAL A 208 11.14 1.26 1.64
CA VAL A 208 11.18 -0.13 1.17
C VAL A 208 11.37 -1.11 2.32
N PHE A 209 12.33 -0.85 3.19
CA PHE A 209 12.64 -1.77 4.29
C PHE A 209 11.48 -1.86 5.29
N SER A 210 10.86 -0.73 5.64
CA SER A 210 9.72 -0.73 6.56
C SER A 210 8.46 -1.34 5.93
N ASP A 211 8.20 -1.08 4.65
CA ASP A 211 7.03 -1.57 3.94
C ASP A 211 7.08 -3.09 3.74
N LEU A 212 8.18 -3.61 3.19
CA LEU A 212 8.37 -5.05 3.01
C LEU A 212 8.38 -5.82 4.34
N THR A 213 8.99 -5.25 5.38
CA THR A 213 8.95 -5.85 6.73
C THR A 213 7.53 -5.81 7.30
N GLY A 214 6.81 -4.71 7.11
CA GLY A 214 5.43 -4.56 7.59
C GLY A 214 4.47 -5.54 6.94
N GLU A 215 4.53 -5.71 5.62
CA GLU A 215 3.67 -6.64 4.87
C GLU A 215 3.89 -8.10 5.29
N ARG A 216 5.14 -8.53 5.42
CA ARG A 216 5.50 -9.89 5.86
C ARG A 216 5.30 -10.08 7.34
N GLY A 217 5.39 -9.00 8.10
CA GLY A 217 5.17 -8.94 9.53
C GLY A 217 3.70 -8.75 9.90
N VAL A 218 3.45 -7.77 10.77
CA VAL A 218 2.16 -7.57 11.46
C VAL A 218 1.01 -7.26 10.51
N LEU A 219 1.25 -6.67 9.33
CA LEU A 219 0.15 -6.26 8.43
C LEU A 219 -0.53 -7.44 7.74
N MET A 220 0.23 -8.50 7.38
CA MET A 220 -0.33 -9.67 6.68
C MET A 220 0.29 -10.99 7.16
N GLY A 221 1.61 -11.19 6.96
CA GLY A 221 2.24 -12.51 7.15
C GLY A 221 2.16 -13.03 8.58
N ALA A 222 2.66 -12.27 9.54
CA ALA A 222 2.62 -12.67 10.96
C ALA A 222 1.18 -12.70 11.49
N LEU A 223 0.32 -11.75 11.08
CA LEU A 223 -1.07 -11.73 11.50
C LEU A 223 -1.82 -13.00 11.05
N ALA A 224 -1.67 -13.39 9.78
CA ALA A 224 -2.28 -14.61 9.26
C ALA A 224 -1.75 -15.86 10.00
N GLY A 225 -0.43 -15.96 10.17
CA GLY A 225 0.20 -17.10 10.86
C GLY A 225 -0.22 -17.23 12.31
N ILE A 226 -0.35 -16.11 13.04
CA ILE A 226 -0.79 -16.14 14.45
C ILE A 226 -2.27 -16.56 14.54
N MET A 227 -3.13 -16.05 13.64
CA MET A 227 -4.53 -16.47 13.57
C MET A 227 -4.66 -17.98 13.30
N GLU A 228 -3.92 -18.50 12.34
CA GLU A 228 -3.93 -19.92 11.99
C GLU A 228 -3.42 -20.79 13.16
N ALA A 229 -2.35 -20.38 13.80
CA ALA A 229 -1.78 -21.10 14.93
C ALA A 229 -2.77 -21.19 16.11
N GLN A 230 -3.44 -20.09 16.46
CA GLN A 230 -4.43 -20.08 17.53
C GLN A 230 -5.67 -20.89 17.15
N TYR A 231 -6.22 -20.71 15.95
CA TYR A 231 -7.35 -21.46 15.45
C TYR A 231 -7.09 -22.97 15.52
N ASN A 232 -5.98 -23.41 14.95
CA ASN A 232 -5.62 -24.82 14.93
C ASN A 232 -5.41 -25.40 16.34
N THR A 233 -4.85 -24.64 17.26
CA THR A 233 -4.71 -25.02 18.65
C THR A 233 -6.07 -25.23 19.30
N LEU A 234 -7.01 -24.31 19.14
CA LEU A 234 -8.37 -24.47 19.68
C LEU A 234 -9.07 -25.69 19.08
N ARG A 235 -8.94 -25.88 17.75
CA ARG A 235 -9.51 -27.06 17.07
C ARG A 235 -8.91 -28.38 17.60
N ALA A 236 -7.62 -28.43 17.83
CA ALA A 236 -6.94 -29.61 18.39
C ALA A 236 -7.41 -29.94 19.83
N HIS A 237 -7.87 -28.94 20.57
CA HIS A 237 -8.45 -29.09 21.91
C HIS A 237 -9.98 -29.27 21.92
N GLY A 238 -10.61 -29.52 20.76
CA GLY A 238 -12.01 -29.91 20.66
C GLY A 238 -13.02 -28.76 20.53
N HIS A 239 -12.57 -27.50 20.44
CA HIS A 239 -13.47 -26.38 20.17
C HIS A 239 -14.07 -26.50 18.77
N SER A 240 -15.32 -26.11 18.61
CA SER A 240 -15.99 -26.13 17.30
C SER A 240 -15.36 -25.13 16.31
N PRO A 241 -15.46 -25.34 14.99
CA PRO A 241 -14.95 -24.37 14.01
C PRO A 241 -15.54 -22.97 14.19
N SER A 242 -16.81 -22.86 14.56
CA SER A 242 -17.47 -21.58 14.84
C SER A 242 -16.85 -20.89 16.05
N GLU A 243 -16.70 -21.59 17.16
CA GLU A 243 -16.09 -21.07 18.39
C GLU A 243 -14.65 -20.64 18.14
N ALA A 244 -13.82 -21.53 17.59
CA ALA A 244 -12.43 -21.21 17.29
C ALA A 244 -12.28 -20.00 16.37
N PHE A 245 -13.15 -19.82 15.37
CA PHE A 245 -13.11 -18.67 14.49
C PHE A 245 -13.54 -17.38 15.19
N ASN A 246 -14.59 -17.41 15.99
CA ASN A 246 -15.04 -16.23 16.73
C ASN A 246 -13.98 -15.74 17.71
N GLU A 247 -13.35 -16.64 18.48
CA GLU A 247 -12.32 -16.32 19.47
C GLU A 247 -10.94 -15.93 18.85
N THR A 248 -10.75 -16.16 17.55
CA THR A 248 -9.46 -15.88 16.90
C THR A 248 -9.56 -14.72 15.94
N VAL A 249 -10.55 -14.71 15.07
CA VAL A 249 -10.64 -13.76 13.95
C VAL A 249 -11.77 -12.75 14.10
N GLU A 250 -12.97 -13.25 14.42
CA GLU A 250 -14.18 -12.41 14.36
C GLU A 250 -14.13 -11.31 15.42
N GLU A 251 -13.88 -11.66 16.67
CA GLU A 251 -13.81 -10.68 17.76
C GLU A 251 -12.66 -9.69 17.55
N LEU A 252 -11.49 -10.17 17.10
CA LEU A 252 -10.36 -9.29 16.80
C LEU A 252 -10.73 -8.25 15.74
N THR A 253 -11.27 -8.69 14.60
CA THR A 253 -11.46 -7.82 13.42
C THR A 253 -12.72 -6.97 13.50
N GLN A 254 -13.78 -7.48 14.13
CA GLN A 254 -15.05 -6.77 14.23
C GLN A 254 -15.10 -5.77 15.38
N SER A 255 -14.37 -6.06 16.46
CA SER A 255 -14.42 -5.29 17.71
C SER A 255 -13.05 -4.72 18.10
N LEU A 256 -12.09 -5.56 18.46
CA LEU A 256 -10.92 -5.13 19.19
C LEU A 256 -9.98 -4.23 18.39
N ILE A 257 -9.71 -4.55 17.13
CA ILE A 257 -8.84 -3.73 16.25
C ILE A 257 -9.41 -2.32 16.09
N ARG A 258 -10.73 -2.20 15.98
CA ARG A 258 -11.38 -0.88 15.91
C ARG A 258 -11.21 -0.07 17.17
N LEU A 259 -11.33 -0.68 18.33
CA LEU A 259 -11.12 -0.01 19.62
C LEU A 259 -9.67 0.45 19.80
N VAL A 260 -8.72 -0.36 19.31
CA VAL A 260 -7.29 0.01 19.30
C VAL A 260 -7.03 1.18 18.36
N ASP A 261 -7.64 1.20 17.18
CA ASP A 261 -7.53 2.30 16.22
C ASP A 261 -8.07 3.62 16.78
N GLU A 262 -9.23 3.56 17.44
CA GLU A 262 -9.90 4.75 17.99
C GLU A 262 -9.23 5.30 19.27
N ASN A 263 -8.66 4.44 20.12
CA ASN A 263 -8.32 4.81 21.49
C ASN A 263 -6.93 4.36 21.97
N GLY A 264 -6.28 3.46 21.26
CA GLY A 264 -5.01 2.83 21.64
C GLY A 264 -5.15 1.53 22.43
N MET A 265 -4.06 0.78 22.48
CA MET A 265 -4.03 -0.56 23.09
C MET A 265 -4.26 -0.54 24.60
N ASP A 266 -3.70 0.44 25.31
CA ASP A 266 -3.85 0.56 26.77
C ASP A 266 -5.29 0.88 27.16
N TRP A 267 -6.00 1.68 26.35
CA TRP A 267 -7.43 1.95 26.55
C TRP A 267 -8.25 0.67 26.38
N MET A 268 -8.00 -0.10 25.33
CA MET A 268 -8.68 -1.37 25.10
C MET A 268 -8.48 -2.32 26.29
N TYR A 269 -7.23 -2.47 26.79
CA TYR A 269 -6.95 -3.27 27.96
C TYR A 269 -7.71 -2.79 29.22
N ARG A 270 -7.78 -1.47 29.45
CA ARG A 270 -8.51 -0.91 30.61
C ARG A 270 -10.00 -1.21 30.58
N ASN A 271 -10.57 -1.36 29.39
CA ASN A 271 -11.99 -1.64 29.19
C ASN A 271 -12.33 -3.13 29.07
N CYS A 272 -11.37 -4.02 29.31
CA CYS A 272 -11.60 -5.46 29.43
C CYS A 272 -11.70 -5.89 30.90
N SER A 273 -12.20 -7.12 31.14
CA SER A 273 -12.23 -7.71 32.48
C SER A 273 -10.82 -7.80 33.09
N GLU A 274 -10.76 -7.81 34.42
CA GLU A 274 -9.47 -7.92 35.13
C GLU A 274 -8.74 -9.21 34.76
N THR A 275 -9.45 -10.32 34.66
CA THR A 275 -8.88 -11.63 34.27
C THR A 275 -8.26 -11.56 32.87
N ALA A 276 -8.98 -11.00 31.88
CA ALA A 276 -8.48 -10.84 30.52
C ALA A 276 -7.23 -9.95 30.50
N ARG A 277 -7.27 -8.82 31.20
CA ARG A 277 -6.19 -7.85 31.28
C ARG A 277 -4.91 -8.46 31.86
N ILE A 278 -5.00 -9.11 33.03
CA ILE A 278 -3.86 -9.74 33.71
C ILE A 278 -3.28 -10.84 32.81
N GLY A 279 -4.13 -11.71 32.26
CA GLY A 279 -3.73 -12.80 31.40
C GLY A 279 -2.99 -12.29 30.15
N ALA A 280 -3.59 -11.34 29.43
CA ALA A 280 -3.03 -10.79 28.22
C ALA A 280 -1.70 -10.05 28.45
N LEU A 281 -1.58 -9.23 29.49
CA LEU A 281 -0.33 -8.55 29.84
C LEU A 281 0.82 -9.53 30.13
N ARG A 282 0.51 -10.65 30.80
CA ARG A 282 1.49 -11.70 31.07
C ARG A 282 1.97 -12.41 29.80
N TRP A 283 1.05 -12.77 28.88
CA TRP A 283 1.36 -13.46 27.64
C TRP A 283 1.97 -12.55 26.58
N ARG A 284 1.63 -11.26 26.56
CA ARG A 284 2.22 -10.28 25.65
C ARG A 284 3.74 -10.36 25.60
N ASN A 285 4.42 -10.45 26.74
CA ASN A 285 5.87 -10.52 26.79
C ASN A 285 6.42 -11.79 26.11
N ARG A 286 5.75 -12.93 26.31
CA ARG A 286 6.15 -14.20 25.68
C ARG A 286 6.03 -14.15 24.16
N PHE A 287 4.94 -13.58 23.66
CA PHE A 287 4.76 -13.40 22.21
C PHE A 287 5.80 -12.43 21.66
N ARG A 288 6.00 -11.27 22.29
CA ARG A 288 7.05 -10.33 21.90
C ARG A 288 8.41 -10.99 21.81
N ASP A 289 8.83 -11.64 22.89
CA ASP A 289 10.17 -12.23 23.00
C ASP A 289 10.36 -13.41 22.02
N GLY A 290 9.30 -14.18 21.76
CA GLY A 290 9.30 -15.26 20.76
C GLY A 290 9.29 -14.78 19.32
N THR A 291 8.74 -13.59 19.02
CA THR A 291 8.66 -13.08 17.66
C THR A 291 9.77 -12.10 17.30
N THR A 292 10.40 -11.44 18.26
CA THR A 292 11.50 -10.48 18.01
C THR A 292 12.61 -11.05 17.11
N PRO A 293 13.16 -12.26 17.34
CA PRO A 293 14.20 -12.81 16.47
C PRO A 293 13.73 -13.04 15.02
N LEU A 294 12.44 -13.36 14.83
CA LEU A 294 11.85 -13.53 13.50
C LEU A 294 11.77 -12.19 12.76
N PHE A 295 11.39 -11.11 13.44
CA PHE A 295 11.35 -9.78 12.85
C PHE A 295 12.75 -9.25 12.51
N GLU A 296 13.74 -9.49 13.34
CA GLU A 296 15.13 -9.13 13.07
C GLU A 296 15.65 -9.87 11.83
N SER A 297 15.46 -11.19 11.78
CA SER A 297 15.83 -11.98 10.60
C SER A 297 15.13 -11.55 9.34
N LEU A 298 13.81 -11.25 9.40
CA LEU A 298 13.05 -10.73 8.28
C LEU A 298 13.61 -9.38 7.79
N TYR A 299 13.90 -8.47 8.72
CA TYR A 299 14.45 -7.16 8.35
C TYR A 299 15.82 -7.29 7.65
N GLU A 300 16.69 -8.17 8.12
CA GLU A 300 17.98 -8.47 7.50
C GLU A 300 17.83 -9.02 6.08
N LEU A 301 16.91 -9.98 5.87
CA LEU A 301 16.64 -10.54 4.54
C LEU A 301 16.09 -9.48 3.57
N VAL A 302 15.28 -8.55 4.07
CA VAL A 302 14.82 -7.40 3.29
C VAL A 302 15.98 -6.47 2.98
N ALA A 303 16.76 -6.06 3.97
CA ALA A 303 17.85 -5.09 3.81
C ALA A 303 18.95 -5.60 2.88
N THR A 304 19.25 -6.90 2.89
CA THR A 304 20.22 -7.54 1.98
C THR A 304 19.69 -7.74 0.56
N GLY A 305 18.37 -7.59 0.32
CA GLY A 305 17.72 -7.85 -0.96
C GLY A 305 17.48 -9.34 -1.26
N GLU A 306 17.66 -10.22 -0.29
CA GLU A 306 17.40 -11.65 -0.46
C GLU A 306 15.89 -11.92 -0.64
N GLU A 307 15.03 -11.27 0.13
CA GLU A 307 13.57 -11.32 -0.08
C GLU A 307 13.17 -10.84 -1.47
N THR A 308 13.82 -9.79 -1.97
CA THR A 308 13.62 -9.30 -3.34
C THR A 308 13.99 -10.34 -4.37
N ARG A 309 15.14 -10.99 -4.21
CA ARG A 309 15.60 -12.06 -5.09
C ARG A 309 14.59 -13.20 -5.18
N ILE A 310 14.08 -13.66 -4.04
CA ILE A 310 13.07 -14.71 -3.96
C ILE A 310 11.78 -14.32 -4.71
N VAL A 311 11.28 -13.11 -4.48
CA VAL A 311 10.06 -12.60 -5.15
C VAL A 311 10.26 -12.51 -6.67
N LEU A 312 11.39 -11.96 -7.12
CA LEU A 312 11.67 -11.79 -8.53
C LEU A 312 11.88 -13.14 -9.24
N GLU A 313 12.53 -14.10 -8.59
CA GLU A 313 12.68 -15.46 -9.13
C GLU A 313 11.32 -16.17 -9.29
N LYS A 314 10.47 -16.09 -8.26
CA LYS A 314 9.11 -16.65 -8.34
C LYS A 314 8.30 -15.98 -9.45
N SER A 315 8.36 -14.66 -9.58
CA SER A 315 7.59 -13.90 -10.57
C SER A 315 8.03 -14.12 -12.03
N LYS A 316 9.25 -14.61 -12.27
CA LYS A 316 9.75 -14.98 -13.61
C LYS A 316 9.18 -16.30 -14.13
N ALA A 317 8.64 -17.16 -13.28
CA ALA A 317 8.05 -18.42 -13.70
C ALA A 317 6.80 -18.16 -14.54
N LYS A 318 6.66 -18.84 -15.68
CA LYS A 318 5.52 -18.65 -16.61
C LYS A 318 4.15 -18.91 -15.95
N ASP A 319 4.14 -19.79 -14.96
CA ASP A 319 2.95 -20.23 -14.22
C ASP A 319 2.79 -19.55 -12.84
N TYR A 320 3.60 -18.51 -12.53
CA TYR A 320 3.61 -17.92 -11.19
C TYR A 320 2.23 -17.40 -10.76
N ARG A 321 1.49 -16.80 -11.71
CA ARG A 321 0.13 -16.27 -11.41
C ARG A 321 -0.85 -17.38 -11.07
N GLN A 322 -0.75 -18.51 -11.78
CA GLN A 322 -1.59 -19.67 -11.48
C GLN A 322 -1.23 -20.23 -10.11
N LYS A 323 0.06 -20.41 -9.82
CA LYS A 323 0.53 -20.88 -8.51
C LYS A 323 0.06 -19.98 -7.37
N LEU A 324 0.20 -18.66 -7.53
CA LEU A 324 -0.29 -17.70 -6.55
C LEU A 324 -1.82 -17.79 -6.36
N ALA A 325 -2.57 -17.94 -7.45
CA ALA A 325 -4.01 -18.12 -7.37
C ALA A 325 -4.40 -19.42 -6.67
N ASP A 326 -3.64 -20.49 -6.90
CA ASP A 326 -3.86 -21.79 -6.25
C ASP A 326 -3.54 -21.72 -4.76
N GLU A 327 -2.44 -21.09 -4.34
CA GLU A 327 -2.11 -20.85 -2.93
C GLU A 327 -3.19 -20.02 -2.21
N LEU A 328 -3.67 -18.95 -2.84
CA LEU A 328 -4.76 -18.13 -2.29
C LEU A 328 -6.09 -18.89 -2.20
N LYS A 329 -6.36 -19.75 -3.17
CA LYS A 329 -7.53 -20.62 -3.16
C LYS A 329 -7.44 -21.69 -2.06
N GLU A 330 -6.27 -22.28 -1.85
CA GLU A 330 -6.01 -23.22 -0.76
C GLU A 330 -6.24 -22.53 0.60
N MET A 331 -5.65 -21.37 0.82
CA MET A 331 -5.87 -20.56 2.03
C MET A 331 -7.37 -20.29 2.23
N GLY A 332 -8.07 -19.77 1.22
CA GLY A 332 -9.50 -19.47 1.30
C GLY A 332 -10.40 -20.68 1.52
N ASN A 333 -9.95 -21.87 1.12
CA ASN A 333 -10.64 -23.15 1.30
C ASN A 333 -10.23 -23.86 2.60
N SER A 334 -9.34 -23.32 3.42
CA SER A 334 -9.04 -23.88 4.73
C SER A 334 -10.29 -23.92 5.62
N GLU A 335 -10.31 -24.81 6.62
CA GLU A 335 -11.45 -24.91 7.55
C GLU A 335 -11.75 -23.56 8.21
N MET A 336 -10.71 -22.87 8.67
CA MET A 336 -10.82 -21.56 9.32
C MET A 336 -11.56 -20.55 8.43
N TRP A 337 -11.13 -20.38 7.17
CA TRP A 337 -11.75 -19.39 6.29
C TRP A 337 -13.13 -19.79 5.77
N ARG A 338 -13.43 -21.09 5.63
CA ARG A 338 -14.79 -21.57 5.35
C ARG A 338 -15.72 -21.30 6.54
N ALA A 339 -15.28 -21.59 7.78
CA ALA A 339 -16.02 -21.23 8.98
C ALA A 339 -16.29 -19.72 9.03
N GLY A 340 -15.27 -18.92 8.72
CA GLY A 340 -15.38 -17.47 8.63
C GLY A 340 -16.38 -16.98 7.57
N ALA A 341 -16.48 -17.64 6.43
CA ALA A 341 -17.48 -17.29 5.42
C ALA A 341 -18.90 -17.48 5.97
N THR A 342 -19.13 -18.57 6.70
CA THR A 342 -20.41 -18.84 7.36
C THR A 342 -20.70 -17.80 8.45
N VAL A 343 -19.74 -17.50 9.32
CA VAL A 343 -19.90 -16.49 10.39
C VAL A 343 -20.27 -15.12 9.78
N ARG A 344 -19.55 -14.68 8.75
CA ARG A 344 -19.85 -13.41 8.06
C ARG A 344 -21.22 -13.40 7.40
N SER A 345 -21.70 -14.53 6.87
CA SER A 345 -23.02 -14.62 6.24
C SER A 345 -24.16 -14.48 7.24
N LEU A 346 -23.94 -14.81 8.51
CA LEU A 346 -24.90 -14.69 9.61
C LEU A 346 -24.98 -13.29 10.21
N ARG A 347 -24.04 -12.40 9.86
CA ARG A 347 -24.09 -11.01 10.35
C ARG A 347 -25.33 -10.30 9.81
N PRO A 348 -26.09 -9.58 10.65
CA PRO A 348 -27.18 -8.74 10.16
C PRO A 348 -26.66 -7.78 9.08
N LYS A 349 -27.40 -7.62 7.98
CA LYS A 349 -27.04 -6.65 6.94
C LYS A 349 -27.03 -5.26 7.57
N ARG A 350 -25.89 -4.58 7.51
CA ARG A 350 -25.83 -3.16 7.91
C ARG A 350 -26.81 -2.40 7.04
N GLN A 351 -27.78 -1.72 7.68
CA GLN A 351 -28.58 -0.74 6.96
C GLN A 351 -27.60 0.30 6.42
N LYS A 352 -27.63 0.56 5.11
CA LYS A 352 -26.87 1.66 4.52
C LYS A 352 -27.42 2.95 5.12
N GLN A 353 -26.63 3.57 5.98
CA GLN A 353 -26.86 4.96 6.41
C GLN A 353 -26.56 5.90 5.25
#